data_cc1dd02ab4d1a3d4d2c76846e6fdd0ba
#
_entry.id   cc1dd02ab4d1a3d4d2c76846e6fdd0ba
#
_cell.length_a   1.000
_cell.length_b   1.000
_cell.length_c   1.000
_cell.angle_alpha   90.00
_cell.angle_beta   90.00
_cell.angle_gamma   90.00
#
_symmetry.space_group_name_H-M   'P 1'
#
loop_
_entity.id
_entity.type
_entity.pdbx_description
1 polymer ?
#
loop_
_entity_poly.entity_id
_entity_poly.type
_entity_poly.pdbx_seq_one_letter_code
_entity_poly.pdbx_strand_id
1 'polypeptide(L)'
;IGGQIAGVLGFMTNFYEMLTGGSYESQFIPHLFVHNWSLAVEVHYYILWGLAVWFLSKRAKSGGQLRGTIFLLSSAAFIISFLSMFIGSFVVSSYSTVYFSSLTHVYPFFLGSVLATLVGVRHATPLLKRLNRSLDLKQTLLVFGAGLGVLLLLTFFVKFTYLFAYLFGFLLASLAALLMIVAARVLHDKTPTIEEPKVISFLADTSYAVYLFHWPFYIIFSQLMSNLPAVILTTIFSYLFATLSFYVIEPLIAVKSSKLLRMAKEIPHIKPIFAGSAGVLGLITLVVILIAPQVGAFETDLMVNGLKQAQTNITRTKTMADQAEASRYNIAEGVSIIGDSVTLRASDGLKEILPDAQIDGQVSRNTKQANELMLNYSQNKALPKIVVIATGVNNPENYKADLDLLVTNLPKGHQLVLVTPYEGDTTQETQPYVEQYANY
;
A
#
# COMPACT_ATOMS: atom_id res chain seq x y z
N ILE A 1 -13.73 8.96 2.89
CA ILE A 1 -13.14 9.74 1.78
C ILE A 1 -12.59 11.09 2.29
N GLY A 2 -13.32 11.84 3.14
CA GLY A 2 -12.87 13.16 3.63
C GLY A 2 -11.49 13.12 4.31
N GLY A 3 -11.24 12.13 5.18
CA GLY A 3 -9.94 11.94 5.82
C GLY A 3 -8.82 11.60 4.84
N GLN A 4 -9.10 10.80 3.81
CA GLN A 4 -8.14 10.51 2.74
C GLN A 4 -7.78 11.77 1.94
N ILE A 5 -8.77 12.59 1.56
CA ILE A 5 -8.54 13.85 0.86
C ILE A 5 -7.71 14.82 1.72
N ALA A 6 -8.05 14.94 3.00
CA ALA A 6 -7.27 15.78 3.93
C ALA A 6 -5.82 15.28 4.06
N GLY A 7 -5.63 13.95 4.13
CA GLY A 7 -4.31 13.32 4.14
C GLY A 7 -3.50 13.64 2.89
N VAL A 8 -4.12 13.58 1.70
CA VAL A 8 -3.46 13.91 0.43
C VAL A 8 -3.08 15.39 0.37
N LEU A 9 -4.03 16.29 0.64
CA LEU A 9 -3.78 17.73 0.58
C LEU A 9 -2.76 18.19 1.62
N GLY A 10 -2.72 17.55 2.80
CA GLY A 10 -1.74 17.81 3.85
C GLY A 10 -0.43 17.06 3.72
N PHE A 11 -0.24 16.23 2.67
CA PHE A 11 0.91 15.32 2.53
C PHE A 11 1.10 14.40 3.74
N MET A 12 -0.01 13.94 4.34
CA MET A 12 -0.03 13.06 5.52
C MET A 12 -0.64 11.68 5.24
N THR A 13 -0.78 11.32 3.97
CA THR A 13 -1.42 10.06 3.55
C THR A 13 -0.75 8.85 4.18
N ASN A 14 0.57 8.82 4.27
CA ASN A 14 1.30 7.73 4.87
C ASN A 14 0.96 7.53 6.37
N PHE A 15 0.82 8.61 7.14
CA PHE A 15 0.38 8.53 8.54
C PHE A 15 -1.09 8.14 8.64
N TYR A 16 -1.93 8.66 7.75
CA TYR A 16 -3.34 8.28 7.68
C TYR A 16 -3.49 6.77 7.47
N GLU A 17 -2.76 6.19 6.49
CA GLU A 17 -2.80 4.75 6.20
C GLU A 17 -2.26 3.90 7.37
N MET A 18 -1.20 4.35 8.04
CA MET A 18 -0.69 3.67 9.25
C MET A 18 -1.69 3.66 10.39
N LEU A 19 -2.44 4.75 10.60
CA LEU A 19 -3.40 4.89 11.69
C LEU A 19 -4.72 4.17 11.41
N THR A 20 -5.16 4.13 10.16
CA THR A 20 -6.42 3.51 9.76
C THR A 20 -6.29 2.03 9.38
N GLY A 21 -5.06 1.49 9.37
CA GLY A 21 -4.79 0.11 8.96
C GLY A 21 -5.00 -0.12 7.47
N GLY A 22 -4.88 0.94 6.64
CA GLY A 22 -4.98 0.84 5.20
C GLY A 22 -3.93 -0.10 4.60
N SER A 23 -4.28 -0.76 3.52
CA SER A 23 -3.40 -1.61 2.73
C SER A 23 -3.84 -1.58 1.26
N TYR A 24 -2.89 -1.80 0.33
CA TYR A 24 -3.23 -2.04 -1.07
C TYR A 24 -4.08 -3.31 -1.27
N GLU A 25 -4.01 -4.23 -0.33
CA GLU A 25 -4.75 -5.49 -0.31
C GLU A 25 -6.10 -5.39 0.40
N SER A 26 -6.50 -4.20 0.88
CA SER A 26 -7.81 -3.98 1.49
C SER A 26 -8.91 -4.11 0.45
N GLN A 27 -9.48 -5.29 0.31
CA GLN A 27 -10.51 -5.59 -0.68
C GLN A 27 -11.89 -5.06 -0.26
N PHE A 28 -12.14 -4.95 1.04
CA PHE A 28 -13.46 -4.58 1.56
C PHE A 28 -13.69 -3.08 1.63
N ILE A 29 -12.65 -2.30 1.92
CA ILE A 29 -12.71 -0.84 2.01
C ILE A 29 -11.50 -0.26 1.29
N PRO A 30 -11.49 -0.24 -0.05
CA PRO A 30 -10.34 0.24 -0.80
C PRO A 30 -10.17 1.75 -0.63
N HIS A 31 -8.96 2.16 -0.30
CA HIS A 31 -8.62 3.58 -0.19
C HIS A 31 -8.27 4.15 -1.58
N LEU A 32 -9.08 5.13 -2.04
CA LEU A 32 -8.92 5.75 -3.36
C LEU A 32 -7.56 6.44 -3.55
N PHE A 33 -6.94 6.90 -2.49
CA PHE A 33 -5.74 7.72 -2.54
C PHE A 33 -4.55 7.10 -1.81
N VAL A 34 -4.61 5.80 -1.48
CA VAL A 34 -3.54 5.12 -0.74
C VAL A 34 -2.18 5.33 -1.39
N HIS A 35 -2.07 5.24 -2.72
CA HIS A 35 -0.82 5.40 -3.47
C HIS A 35 -0.09 6.74 -3.20
N ASN A 36 -0.80 7.79 -2.80
CA ASN A 36 -0.19 9.09 -2.47
C ASN A 36 0.65 9.07 -1.17
N TRP A 37 0.70 7.94 -0.45
CA TRP A 37 1.57 7.80 0.71
C TRP A 37 3.05 8.05 0.36
N SER A 38 3.50 7.55 -0.79
CA SER A 38 4.89 7.71 -1.22
C SER A 38 5.21 9.17 -1.56
N LEU A 39 4.26 9.89 -2.19
CA LEU A 39 4.38 11.33 -2.44
C LEU A 39 4.47 12.12 -1.11
N ALA A 40 3.68 11.74 -0.11
CA ALA A 40 3.77 12.35 1.22
C ALA A 40 5.17 12.17 1.83
N VAL A 41 5.72 10.96 1.80
CA VAL A 41 7.09 10.68 2.25
C VAL A 41 8.11 11.49 1.47
N GLU A 42 8.00 11.54 0.14
CA GLU A 42 8.90 12.34 -0.70
C GLU A 42 8.88 13.83 -0.32
N VAL A 43 7.71 14.44 -0.17
CA VAL A 43 7.58 15.86 0.19
C VAL A 43 8.20 16.14 1.55
N HIS A 44 7.98 15.27 2.56
CA HIS A 44 8.64 15.41 3.85
C HIS A 44 10.16 15.47 3.71
N TYR A 45 10.74 14.54 2.94
CA TYR A 45 12.18 14.48 2.77
C TYR A 45 12.72 15.53 1.82
N TYR A 46 11.98 16.00 0.83
CA TYR A 46 12.37 17.15 0.03
C TYR A 46 12.53 18.39 0.90
N ILE A 47 11.62 18.61 1.84
CA ILE A 47 11.73 19.75 2.78
C ILE A 47 12.89 19.53 3.75
N LEU A 48 12.90 18.40 4.47
CA LEU A 48 13.91 18.13 5.50
C LEU A 48 15.32 18.06 4.93
N TRP A 49 15.49 17.31 3.83
CA TRP A 49 16.78 17.15 3.18
C TRP A 49 17.22 18.41 2.45
N GLY A 50 16.29 19.13 1.83
CA GLY A 50 16.55 20.43 1.21
C GLY A 50 17.09 21.45 2.22
N LEU A 51 16.45 21.55 3.39
CA LEU A 51 16.91 22.39 4.50
C LEU A 51 18.27 21.93 5.04
N ALA A 52 18.47 20.62 5.20
CA ALA A 52 19.75 20.07 5.64
C ALA A 52 20.88 20.42 4.65
N VAL A 53 20.69 20.18 3.37
CA VAL A 53 21.68 20.50 2.32
C VAL A 53 21.92 21.99 2.22
N TRP A 54 20.88 22.83 2.32
CA TRP A 54 21.01 24.28 2.38
C TRP A 54 21.88 24.72 3.57
N PHE A 55 21.61 24.19 4.77
CA PHE A 55 22.41 24.50 5.97
C PHE A 55 23.87 24.04 5.83
N LEU A 56 24.10 22.82 5.32
CA LEU A 56 25.42 22.27 5.06
C LEU A 56 26.18 23.12 4.02
N SER A 57 25.49 23.60 2.99
CA SER A 57 26.10 24.46 1.96
C SER A 57 26.63 25.78 2.50
N LYS A 58 25.98 26.34 3.53
CA LYS A 58 26.43 27.57 4.21
C LYS A 58 27.68 27.35 5.07
N ARG A 59 27.91 26.13 5.55
CA ARG A 59 29.05 25.79 6.42
C ARG A 59 30.23 25.17 5.67
N ALA A 60 30.02 24.64 4.50
CA ALA A 60 31.05 23.98 3.72
C ALA A 60 32.06 25.01 3.17
N LYS A 61 33.33 24.75 3.35
CA LYS A 61 34.44 25.58 2.85
C LYS A 61 34.74 25.34 1.36
N SER A 62 34.30 24.20 0.83
CA SER A 62 34.49 23.83 -0.59
C SER A 62 33.37 22.89 -1.09
N GLY A 63 33.17 22.85 -2.41
CA GLY A 63 32.22 21.94 -3.03
C GLY A 63 32.58 20.47 -2.79
N GLY A 64 33.86 20.13 -2.68
CA GLY A 64 34.34 18.80 -2.31
C GLY A 64 33.95 18.40 -0.89
N GLN A 65 34.11 19.30 0.06
CA GLN A 65 33.69 19.09 1.45
C GLN A 65 32.17 18.90 1.54
N LEU A 66 31.39 19.79 0.90
CA LEU A 66 29.93 19.65 0.85
C LEU A 66 29.52 18.28 0.33
N ARG A 67 30.07 17.88 -0.81
CA ARG A 67 29.78 16.56 -1.44
C ARG A 67 30.14 15.41 -0.51
N GLY A 68 31.32 15.43 0.13
CA GLY A 68 31.75 14.40 1.08
C GLY A 68 30.80 14.33 2.29
N THR A 69 30.39 15.46 2.85
CA THR A 69 29.43 15.50 3.96
C THR A 69 28.06 14.95 3.56
N ILE A 70 27.54 15.36 2.39
CA ILE A 70 26.26 14.82 1.86
C ILE A 70 26.37 13.31 1.64
N PHE A 71 27.48 12.81 1.09
CA PHE A 71 27.72 11.38 0.90
C PHE A 71 27.64 10.62 2.23
N LEU A 72 28.36 11.07 3.25
CA LEU A 72 28.39 10.42 4.57
C LEU A 72 27.01 10.42 5.25
N LEU A 73 26.34 11.58 5.27
CA LEU A 73 25.02 11.68 5.89
C LEU A 73 23.96 10.87 5.13
N SER A 74 23.98 10.89 3.80
CA SER A 74 23.07 10.08 2.99
C SER A 74 23.33 8.59 3.19
N SER A 75 24.61 8.15 3.29
CA SER A 75 24.95 6.77 3.55
C SER A 75 24.51 6.32 4.94
N ALA A 76 24.70 7.16 5.95
CA ALA A 76 24.22 6.88 7.30
C ALA A 76 22.68 6.79 7.35
N ALA A 77 21.97 7.74 6.74
CA ALA A 77 20.52 7.75 6.68
C ALA A 77 19.97 6.54 5.90
N PHE A 78 20.62 6.16 4.80
CA PHE A 78 20.32 4.93 4.06
C PHE A 78 20.42 3.69 4.95
N ILE A 79 21.55 3.54 5.66
CA ILE A 79 21.78 2.37 6.54
C ILE A 79 20.74 2.33 7.67
N ILE A 80 20.49 3.46 8.33
CA ILE A 80 19.52 3.54 9.42
C ILE A 80 18.11 3.17 8.93
N SER A 81 17.67 3.75 7.81
CA SER A 81 16.35 3.47 7.25
C SER A 81 16.21 2.01 6.79
N PHE A 82 17.21 1.49 6.08
CA PHE A 82 17.21 0.11 5.63
C PHE A 82 17.21 -0.89 6.80
N LEU A 83 18.05 -0.68 7.80
CA LEU A 83 18.06 -1.52 9.01
C LEU A 83 16.75 -1.40 9.80
N SER A 84 16.13 -0.22 9.83
CA SER A 84 14.80 -0.04 10.45
C SER A 84 13.73 -0.86 9.73
N MET A 85 13.75 -0.91 8.38
CA MET A 85 12.84 -1.79 7.63
C MET A 85 13.17 -3.26 7.87
N PHE A 86 14.44 -3.64 7.74
CA PHE A 86 14.89 -5.01 7.89
C PHE A 86 14.51 -5.59 9.26
N ILE A 87 14.86 -4.90 10.36
CA ILE A 87 14.56 -5.33 11.74
C ILE A 87 13.05 -5.21 12.01
N GLY A 88 12.44 -4.09 11.59
CA GLY A 88 11.01 -3.85 11.78
C GLY A 88 10.13 -4.96 11.20
N SER A 89 10.51 -5.52 10.06
CA SER A 89 9.76 -6.60 9.40
C SER A 89 9.66 -7.90 10.20
N PHE A 90 10.52 -8.10 11.19
CA PHE A 90 10.43 -9.26 12.11
C PHE A 90 9.59 -8.97 13.36
N VAL A 91 9.30 -7.71 13.65
CA VAL A 91 8.67 -7.29 14.91
C VAL A 91 7.21 -6.88 14.71
N VAL A 92 6.87 -6.33 13.53
CA VAL A 92 5.52 -5.81 13.27
C VAL A 92 4.51 -6.93 13.04
N SER A 93 3.28 -6.70 13.48
CA SER A 93 2.15 -7.58 13.22
C SER A 93 1.58 -7.43 11.80
N SER A 94 1.86 -6.31 11.13
CA SER A 94 1.45 -6.02 9.74
C SER A 94 2.56 -5.31 9.00
N TYR A 95 2.90 -5.80 7.82
CA TYR A 95 3.90 -5.19 6.95
C TYR A 95 3.50 -3.79 6.47
N SER A 96 2.21 -3.47 6.43
CA SER A 96 1.74 -2.11 6.11
C SER A 96 2.39 -1.04 6.97
N THR A 97 2.65 -1.33 8.26
CA THR A 97 3.29 -0.38 9.18
C THR A 97 4.70 -0.01 8.73
N VAL A 98 5.54 -0.99 8.38
CA VAL A 98 6.90 -0.72 7.88
C VAL A 98 6.88 -0.19 6.45
N TYR A 99 5.87 -0.54 5.65
CA TYR A 99 5.73 -0.10 4.28
C TYR A 99 5.38 1.39 4.18
N PHE A 100 4.41 1.88 4.94
CA PHE A 100 3.97 3.28 4.90
C PHE A 100 4.83 4.24 5.76
N SER A 101 5.68 3.70 6.64
CA SER A 101 6.49 4.50 7.54
C SER A 101 7.56 5.30 6.79
N SER A 102 7.60 6.61 7.06
CA SER A 102 8.64 7.50 6.53
C SER A 102 10.06 7.11 6.95
N LEU A 103 10.23 6.47 8.11
CA LEU A 103 11.55 6.07 8.58
C LEU A 103 12.07 4.83 7.85
N THR A 104 11.22 3.81 7.70
CA THR A 104 11.64 2.51 7.17
C THR A 104 11.72 2.49 5.65
N HIS A 105 10.89 3.26 4.94
CA HIS A 105 10.77 3.21 3.47
C HIS A 105 11.48 4.37 2.75
N VAL A 106 12.25 5.22 3.44
CA VAL A 106 12.94 6.34 2.79
C VAL A 106 14.36 6.00 2.29
N TYR A 107 14.89 4.84 2.59
CA TYR A 107 16.25 4.48 2.18
C TYR A 107 16.50 4.55 0.65
N PRO A 108 15.53 4.32 -0.27
CA PRO A 108 15.76 4.51 -1.70
C PRO A 108 16.08 5.97 -2.05
N PHE A 109 15.45 6.93 -1.37
CA PHE A 109 15.74 8.36 -1.52
C PHE A 109 17.20 8.69 -1.14
N PHE A 110 17.67 8.19 0.02
CA PHE A 110 19.05 8.42 0.45
C PHE A 110 20.06 7.68 -0.42
N LEU A 111 19.71 6.50 -0.93
CA LEU A 111 20.53 5.78 -1.90
C LEU A 111 20.69 6.57 -3.21
N GLY A 112 19.60 7.21 -3.68
CA GLY A 112 19.65 8.16 -4.79
C GLY A 112 20.53 9.39 -4.50
N SER A 113 20.47 9.92 -3.27
CA SER A 113 21.35 11.01 -2.83
C SER A 113 22.83 10.62 -2.81
N VAL A 114 23.15 9.40 -2.34
CA VAL A 114 24.51 8.82 -2.43
C VAL A 114 24.96 8.76 -3.90
N LEU A 115 24.12 8.22 -4.78
CA LEU A 115 24.42 8.16 -6.22
C LEU A 115 24.70 9.55 -6.80
N ALA A 116 23.87 10.55 -6.46
CA ALA A 116 24.04 11.92 -6.93
C ALA A 116 25.41 12.51 -6.55
N THR A 117 25.93 12.17 -5.37
CA THR A 117 27.28 12.58 -4.97
C THR A 117 28.37 11.87 -5.73
N LEU A 118 28.16 10.61 -6.13
CA LEU A 118 29.12 9.79 -6.87
C LEU A 118 29.21 10.17 -8.35
N VAL A 119 28.06 10.35 -9.01
CA VAL A 119 27.99 10.61 -10.47
C VAL A 119 27.86 12.09 -10.82
N GLY A 120 27.44 12.91 -9.87
CA GLY A 120 27.14 14.35 -10.04
C GLY A 120 25.77 14.58 -10.66
N VAL A 121 25.18 15.75 -10.46
CA VAL A 121 23.87 16.12 -11.01
C VAL A 121 24.03 16.96 -12.29
N ARG A 122 24.62 18.14 -12.20
CA ARG A 122 24.85 19.05 -13.35
C ARG A 122 26.15 18.74 -14.08
N HIS A 123 27.20 18.40 -13.34
CA HIS A 123 28.53 18.15 -13.89
C HIS A 123 28.95 16.72 -13.62
N ALA A 124 29.39 16.03 -14.67
CA ALA A 124 29.89 14.67 -14.58
C ALA A 124 31.14 14.60 -13.69
N THR A 125 31.11 13.72 -12.69
CA THR A 125 32.25 13.44 -11.82
C THR A 125 33.33 12.64 -12.56
N PRO A 126 34.54 12.52 -12.00
CA PRO A 126 35.56 11.62 -12.55
C PRO A 126 35.07 10.16 -12.69
N LEU A 127 34.22 9.69 -11.74
CA LEU A 127 33.64 8.36 -11.79
C LEU A 127 32.72 8.18 -13.00
N LEU A 128 31.78 9.11 -13.23
CA LEU A 128 30.87 9.04 -14.38
C LEU A 128 31.66 9.15 -15.70
N LYS A 129 32.66 10.03 -15.76
CA LYS A 129 33.54 10.13 -16.93
C LYS A 129 34.31 8.84 -17.20
N ARG A 130 34.76 8.15 -16.15
CA ARG A 130 35.40 6.84 -16.27
C ARG A 130 34.44 5.78 -16.81
N LEU A 131 33.22 5.69 -16.23
CA LEU A 131 32.18 4.77 -16.68
C LEU A 131 31.81 5.02 -18.15
N ASN A 132 31.67 6.29 -18.55
CA ASN A 132 31.38 6.67 -19.93
C ASN A 132 32.49 6.25 -20.92
N ARG A 133 33.76 6.21 -20.48
CA ARG A 133 34.87 5.72 -21.31
C ARG A 133 34.96 4.20 -21.32
N SER A 134 34.65 3.53 -20.23
CA SER A 134 34.80 2.08 -20.09
C SER A 134 33.66 1.26 -20.70
N LEU A 135 32.44 1.80 -20.71
CA LEU A 135 31.27 1.13 -21.27
C LEU A 135 31.08 1.54 -22.74
N ASP A 136 30.87 0.61 -23.62
CA ASP A 136 30.38 0.88 -24.95
C ASP A 136 28.85 1.03 -25.01
N LEU A 137 28.28 1.35 -26.15
CA LEU A 137 26.84 1.52 -26.31
C LEU A 137 26.09 0.22 -26.02
N LYS A 138 26.59 -0.91 -26.52
CA LYS A 138 25.97 -2.23 -26.33
C LYS A 138 25.97 -2.64 -24.85
N GLN A 139 27.09 -2.46 -24.18
CA GLN A 139 27.22 -2.74 -22.73
C GLN A 139 26.28 -1.83 -21.91
N THR A 140 26.18 -0.55 -22.27
CA THR A 140 25.27 0.39 -21.59
C THR A 140 23.81 -0.05 -21.74
N LEU A 141 23.39 -0.47 -22.93
CA LEU A 141 22.05 -1.01 -23.17
C LEU A 141 21.80 -2.32 -22.43
N LEU A 142 22.81 -3.20 -22.34
CA LEU A 142 22.74 -4.44 -21.57
C LEU A 142 22.56 -4.17 -20.06
N VAL A 143 23.29 -3.21 -19.50
CA VAL A 143 23.14 -2.81 -18.09
C VAL A 143 21.75 -2.25 -17.84
N PHE A 144 21.24 -1.39 -18.74
CA PHE A 144 19.88 -0.87 -18.64
C PHE A 144 18.84 -1.99 -18.70
N GLY A 145 18.98 -2.87 -19.70
CA GLY A 145 18.07 -4.02 -19.88
C GLY A 145 18.11 -5.02 -18.73
N ALA A 146 19.29 -5.26 -18.14
CA ALA A 146 19.43 -6.11 -16.95
C ALA A 146 18.71 -5.50 -15.75
N GLY A 147 18.85 -4.18 -15.51
CA GLY A 147 18.12 -3.48 -14.46
C GLY A 147 16.61 -3.57 -14.65
N LEU A 148 16.13 -3.34 -15.89
CA LEU A 148 14.72 -3.50 -16.24
C LEU A 148 14.24 -4.96 -16.02
N GLY A 149 15.04 -5.93 -16.44
CA GLY A 149 14.73 -7.35 -16.23
C GLY A 149 14.57 -7.71 -14.76
N VAL A 150 15.48 -7.21 -13.90
CA VAL A 150 15.36 -7.40 -12.44
C VAL A 150 14.06 -6.78 -11.90
N LEU A 151 13.71 -5.55 -12.32
CA LEU A 151 12.45 -4.92 -11.88
C LEU A 151 11.23 -5.72 -12.31
N LEU A 152 11.20 -6.19 -13.56
CA LEU A 152 10.11 -7.03 -14.06
C LEU A 152 10.01 -8.35 -13.27
N LEU A 153 11.14 -9.04 -13.04
CA LEU A 153 11.15 -10.27 -12.25
C LEU A 153 10.62 -10.03 -10.83
N LEU A 154 11.07 -8.98 -10.15
CA LEU A 154 10.58 -8.64 -8.82
C LEU A 154 9.07 -8.35 -8.84
N THR A 155 8.57 -7.64 -9.84
CA THR A 155 7.14 -7.31 -9.96
C THR A 155 6.26 -8.54 -10.14
N PHE A 156 6.73 -9.55 -10.91
CA PHE A 156 5.92 -10.75 -11.18
C PHE A 156 6.04 -11.82 -10.08
N PHE A 157 7.18 -11.90 -9.39
CA PHE A 157 7.45 -13.02 -8.48
C PHE A 157 7.46 -12.64 -6.99
N VAL A 158 7.53 -11.35 -6.65
CA VAL A 158 7.56 -10.92 -5.24
C VAL A 158 6.24 -10.26 -4.87
N LYS A 159 5.49 -10.93 -4.01
CA LYS A 159 4.24 -10.37 -3.46
C LYS A 159 4.54 -9.43 -2.29
N PHE A 160 3.64 -8.47 -2.06
CA PHE A 160 3.70 -7.51 -0.95
C PHE A 160 3.73 -8.18 0.42
N THR A 161 3.09 -9.32 0.56
CA THR A 161 3.00 -10.11 1.80
C THR A 161 4.27 -10.92 2.11
N TYR A 162 5.20 -11.06 1.14
CA TYR A 162 6.43 -11.84 1.37
C TYR A 162 7.44 -11.07 2.21
N LEU A 163 7.92 -11.68 3.29
CA LEU A 163 9.00 -11.12 4.11
C LEU A 163 10.23 -10.76 3.24
N PHE A 164 10.52 -11.55 2.21
CA PHE A 164 11.59 -11.28 1.26
C PHE A 164 11.48 -9.90 0.61
N ALA A 165 10.26 -9.40 0.35
CA ALA A 165 10.05 -8.07 -0.23
C ALA A 165 10.71 -6.98 0.63
N TYR A 166 10.56 -7.06 1.94
CA TYR A 166 11.04 -6.08 2.92
C TYR A 166 12.52 -6.25 3.24
N LEU A 167 13.03 -7.49 3.27
CA LEU A 167 14.43 -7.77 3.55
C LEU A 167 15.34 -7.41 2.38
N PHE A 168 14.95 -7.79 1.16
CA PHE A 168 15.82 -7.68 -0.02
C PHE A 168 15.10 -7.15 -1.26
N GLY A 169 13.81 -7.40 -1.44
CA GLY A 169 13.07 -7.09 -2.67
C GLY A 169 13.14 -5.61 -3.02
N PHE A 170 12.76 -4.72 -2.10
CA PHE A 170 12.80 -3.28 -2.32
C PHE A 170 14.23 -2.74 -2.45
N LEU A 171 15.21 -3.33 -1.76
CA LEU A 171 16.62 -2.96 -1.92
C LEU A 171 17.13 -3.32 -3.32
N LEU A 172 16.84 -4.53 -3.80
CA LEU A 172 17.18 -4.97 -5.16
C LEU A 172 16.52 -4.12 -6.21
N ALA A 173 15.24 -3.76 -6.04
CA ALA A 173 14.53 -2.85 -6.92
C ALA A 173 15.21 -1.47 -6.96
N SER A 174 15.59 -0.93 -5.80
CA SER A 174 16.30 0.35 -5.70
C SER A 174 17.65 0.32 -6.40
N LEU A 175 18.43 -0.74 -6.21
CA LEU A 175 19.73 -0.92 -6.87
C LEU A 175 19.57 -1.07 -8.37
N ALA A 176 18.58 -1.83 -8.85
CA ALA A 176 18.28 -1.97 -10.27
C ALA A 176 17.89 -0.61 -10.90
N ALA A 177 17.05 0.17 -10.21
CA ALA A 177 16.69 1.53 -10.65
C ALA A 177 17.91 2.45 -10.74
N LEU A 178 18.81 2.39 -9.75
CA LEU A 178 20.07 3.18 -9.79
C LEU A 178 20.96 2.79 -10.96
N LEU A 179 21.09 1.50 -11.24
CA LEU A 179 21.85 1.02 -12.41
C LEU A 179 21.24 1.53 -13.72
N MET A 180 19.90 1.52 -13.84
CA MET A 180 19.21 2.06 -15.00
C MET A 180 19.42 3.57 -15.14
N ILE A 181 19.37 4.34 -14.04
CA ILE A 181 19.63 5.80 -14.04
C ILE A 181 21.07 6.09 -14.54
N VAL A 182 22.05 5.35 -14.03
CA VAL A 182 23.44 5.51 -14.46
C VAL A 182 23.61 5.14 -15.93
N ALA A 183 23.03 4.02 -16.35
CA ALA A 183 23.08 3.57 -17.74
C ALA A 183 22.39 4.57 -18.69
N ALA A 184 21.20 5.06 -18.32
CA ALA A 184 20.50 6.09 -19.10
C ALA A 184 21.32 7.37 -19.23
N ARG A 185 22.01 7.79 -18.18
CA ARG A 185 22.88 8.95 -18.20
C ARG A 185 24.12 8.76 -19.08
N VAL A 186 24.76 7.59 -19.02
CA VAL A 186 25.85 7.22 -19.91
C VAL A 186 25.36 7.14 -21.36
N LEU A 187 24.17 6.60 -21.58
CA LEU A 187 23.54 6.53 -22.92
C LEU A 187 23.33 7.92 -23.50
N HIS A 188 22.75 8.83 -22.71
CA HIS A 188 22.55 10.24 -23.12
C HIS A 188 23.86 10.92 -23.52
N ASP A 189 24.92 10.74 -22.72
CA ASP A 189 26.26 11.29 -23.04
C ASP A 189 26.87 10.71 -24.33
N LYS A 190 26.51 9.45 -24.70
CA LYS A 190 26.98 8.77 -25.88
C LYS A 190 26.18 9.06 -27.17
N THR A 191 24.97 9.55 -26.99
CA THR A 191 24.05 9.80 -28.12
C THR A 191 23.58 11.26 -28.16
N PRO A 192 24.51 12.25 -28.14
CA PRO A 192 24.15 13.67 -27.98
C PRO A 192 23.40 14.24 -29.22
N THR A 193 23.46 13.57 -30.36
CA THR A 193 22.81 13.98 -31.60
C THR A 193 21.53 13.23 -31.89
N ILE A 194 21.19 12.22 -31.09
CA ILE A 194 19.95 11.45 -31.24
C ILE A 194 18.85 12.15 -30.46
N GLU A 195 17.84 12.62 -31.19
CA GLU A 195 16.62 13.14 -30.54
C GLU A 195 15.87 11.98 -29.86
N GLU A 196 15.34 12.25 -28.68
CA GLU A 196 14.53 11.29 -27.96
C GLU A 196 13.24 10.97 -28.76
N PRO A 197 12.87 9.68 -28.86
CA PRO A 197 11.61 9.32 -29.52
C PRO A 197 10.43 10.03 -28.84
N LYS A 198 9.57 10.68 -29.63
CA LYS A 198 8.43 11.49 -29.13
C LYS A 198 7.53 10.72 -28.16
N VAL A 199 7.40 9.41 -28.37
CA VAL A 199 6.62 8.54 -27.46
C VAL A 199 7.27 8.46 -26.08
N ILE A 200 8.59 8.29 -26.03
CA ILE A 200 9.34 8.20 -24.75
C ILE A 200 9.27 9.55 -24.04
N SER A 201 9.47 10.66 -24.73
CA SER A 201 9.32 12.00 -24.14
C SER A 201 7.91 12.22 -23.62
N PHE A 202 6.86 11.82 -24.36
CA PHE A 202 5.47 11.91 -23.92
C PHE A 202 5.22 11.09 -22.65
N LEU A 203 5.69 9.84 -22.61
CA LEU A 203 5.56 8.96 -21.43
C LEU A 203 6.30 9.54 -20.22
N ALA A 204 7.50 10.08 -20.43
CA ALA A 204 8.28 10.72 -19.37
C ALA A 204 7.58 11.98 -18.83
N ASP A 205 7.14 12.86 -19.72
CA ASP A 205 6.49 14.12 -19.38
C ASP A 205 5.17 13.92 -18.61
N THR A 206 4.41 12.88 -18.97
CA THR A 206 3.10 12.59 -18.35
C THR A 206 3.18 11.63 -17.17
N SER A 207 4.33 11.02 -16.88
CA SER A 207 4.49 9.92 -15.91
C SER A 207 4.00 10.28 -14.50
N TYR A 208 4.31 11.48 -14.01
CA TYR A 208 3.86 11.95 -12.70
C TYR A 208 2.32 12.10 -12.63
N ALA A 209 1.73 12.70 -13.65
CA ALA A 209 0.28 12.85 -13.70
C ALA A 209 -0.43 11.48 -13.84
N VAL A 210 0.13 10.54 -14.64
CA VAL A 210 -0.37 9.16 -14.72
C VAL A 210 -0.33 8.50 -13.34
N TYR A 211 0.77 8.69 -12.58
CA TYR A 211 0.88 8.19 -11.21
C TYR A 211 -0.23 8.73 -10.31
N LEU A 212 -0.62 10.00 -10.42
CA LEU A 212 -1.69 10.58 -9.60
C LEU A 212 -3.08 10.02 -9.95
N PHE A 213 -3.34 9.70 -11.22
CA PHE A 213 -4.67 9.32 -11.69
C PHE A 213 -4.90 7.81 -11.76
N HIS A 214 -3.86 6.98 -11.92
CA HIS A 214 -4.05 5.55 -12.21
C HIS A 214 -4.79 4.80 -11.10
N TRP A 215 -4.43 5.03 -9.84
CA TRP A 215 -5.00 4.27 -8.73
C TRP A 215 -6.47 4.57 -8.46
N PRO A 216 -6.93 5.85 -8.36
CA PRO A 216 -8.35 6.15 -8.23
C PRO A 216 -9.19 5.54 -9.34
N PHE A 217 -8.73 5.61 -10.59
CA PHE A 217 -9.45 4.99 -11.71
C PHE A 217 -9.46 3.47 -11.62
N TYR A 218 -8.35 2.86 -11.22
CA TYR A 218 -8.30 1.42 -11.02
C TYR A 218 -9.29 0.96 -9.95
N ILE A 219 -9.32 1.61 -8.80
CA ILE A 219 -10.26 1.28 -7.73
C ILE A 219 -11.71 1.43 -8.20
N ILE A 220 -12.05 2.50 -8.91
CA ILE A 220 -13.41 2.72 -9.42
C ILE A 220 -13.79 1.61 -10.44
N PHE A 221 -12.94 1.37 -11.42
CA PHE A 221 -13.28 0.42 -12.49
C PHE A 221 -13.21 -1.05 -12.03
N SER A 222 -12.32 -1.41 -11.13
CA SER A 222 -12.22 -2.78 -10.59
C SER A 222 -13.46 -3.19 -9.79
N GLN A 223 -14.21 -2.22 -9.24
CA GLN A 223 -15.49 -2.50 -8.58
C GLN A 223 -16.68 -2.61 -9.55
N LEU A 224 -16.54 -2.07 -10.76
CA LEU A 224 -17.62 -2.04 -11.75
C LEU A 224 -17.53 -3.17 -12.77
N MET A 225 -16.34 -3.74 -12.97
CA MET A 225 -16.09 -4.72 -14.02
C MET A 225 -14.93 -5.65 -13.66
N SER A 226 -14.73 -6.72 -14.46
CA SER A 226 -13.60 -7.64 -14.30
C SER A 226 -12.24 -6.97 -14.57
N ASN A 227 -11.16 -7.57 -14.05
CA ASN A 227 -9.82 -6.96 -14.03
C ASN A 227 -9.31 -6.47 -15.39
N LEU A 228 -9.45 -7.25 -16.47
CA LEU A 228 -8.89 -6.87 -17.77
C LEU A 228 -9.55 -5.59 -18.34
N PRO A 229 -10.88 -5.47 -18.47
CA PRO A 229 -11.51 -4.21 -18.87
C PRO A 229 -11.18 -3.04 -17.90
N ALA A 230 -11.13 -3.31 -16.59
CA ALA A 230 -10.78 -2.30 -15.60
C ALA A 230 -9.38 -1.72 -15.84
N VAL A 231 -8.36 -2.56 -16.09
CA VAL A 231 -7.00 -2.12 -16.41
C VAL A 231 -6.95 -1.32 -17.70
N ILE A 232 -7.66 -1.75 -18.75
CA ILE A 232 -7.71 -1.03 -20.04
C ILE A 232 -8.31 0.37 -19.85
N LEU A 233 -9.47 0.48 -19.20
CA LEU A 233 -10.11 1.78 -18.95
C LEU A 233 -9.28 2.65 -18.00
N THR A 234 -8.70 2.07 -16.97
CA THR A 234 -7.75 2.78 -16.09
C THR A 234 -6.63 3.40 -16.89
N THR A 235 -6.01 2.64 -17.78
CA THR A 235 -4.92 3.14 -18.63
C THR A 235 -5.37 4.28 -19.52
N ILE A 236 -6.50 4.13 -20.22
CA ILE A 236 -7.06 5.16 -21.11
C ILE A 236 -7.36 6.44 -20.33
N PHE A 237 -8.10 6.34 -19.23
CA PHE A 237 -8.50 7.52 -18.45
C PHE A 237 -7.31 8.18 -17.76
N SER A 238 -6.36 7.39 -17.24
CA SER A 238 -5.14 7.92 -16.62
C SER A 238 -4.32 8.74 -17.60
N TYR A 239 -4.10 8.25 -18.81
CA TYR A 239 -3.38 9.02 -19.85
C TYR A 239 -4.17 10.21 -20.38
N LEU A 240 -5.50 10.11 -20.48
CA LEU A 240 -6.36 11.23 -20.85
C LEU A 240 -6.23 12.38 -19.83
N PHE A 241 -6.41 12.07 -18.54
CA PHE A 241 -6.33 13.07 -17.48
C PHE A 241 -4.90 13.56 -17.25
N ALA A 242 -3.90 12.69 -17.37
CA ALA A 242 -2.50 13.08 -17.31
C ALA A 242 -2.10 14.04 -18.43
N THR A 243 -2.56 13.81 -19.66
CA THR A 243 -2.34 14.70 -20.79
C THR A 243 -2.99 16.07 -20.54
N LEU A 244 -4.23 16.07 -20.05
CA LEU A 244 -4.92 17.30 -19.68
C LEU A 244 -4.18 18.05 -18.56
N SER A 245 -3.74 17.34 -17.52
CA SER A 245 -2.97 17.92 -16.42
C SER A 245 -1.68 18.56 -16.94
N PHE A 246 -0.85 17.79 -17.62
CA PHE A 246 0.48 18.22 -18.04
C PHE A 246 0.45 19.36 -19.10
N TYR A 247 -0.42 19.26 -20.09
CA TYR A 247 -0.44 20.24 -21.19
C TYR A 247 -1.36 21.44 -20.95
N VAL A 248 -2.30 21.36 -20.02
CA VAL A 248 -3.27 22.44 -19.77
C VAL A 248 -3.19 22.96 -18.33
N ILE A 249 -3.36 22.10 -17.31
CA ILE A 249 -3.52 22.55 -15.93
C ILE A 249 -2.19 23.05 -15.36
N GLU A 250 -1.11 22.28 -15.46
CA GLU A 250 0.20 22.65 -14.91
C GLU A 250 0.77 23.92 -15.52
N PRO A 251 0.74 24.13 -16.86
CA PRO A 251 1.18 25.40 -17.45
C PRO A 251 0.33 26.60 -17.02
N LEU A 252 -0.98 26.43 -16.77
CA LEU A 252 -1.84 27.49 -16.26
C LEU A 252 -1.45 27.90 -14.85
N ILE A 253 -1.21 26.91 -13.97
CA ILE A 253 -0.78 27.16 -12.57
C ILE A 253 0.64 27.76 -12.54
N ALA A 254 1.56 27.24 -13.35
CA ALA A 254 2.94 27.69 -13.40
C ALA A 254 3.16 29.00 -14.17
N VAL A 255 2.09 29.63 -14.70
CA VAL A 255 2.14 30.83 -15.53
C VAL A 255 3.08 30.68 -16.76
N LYS A 256 3.28 29.42 -17.21
CA LYS A 256 4.09 29.10 -18.39
C LYS A 256 3.21 29.06 -19.65
N SER A 257 3.73 29.57 -20.77
CA SER A 257 3.04 29.46 -22.07
C SER A 257 3.29 28.08 -22.70
N SER A 258 2.30 27.18 -22.66
CA SER A 258 2.36 25.95 -23.46
C SER A 258 1.96 26.20 -24.91
N LYS A 259 2.40 25.30 -25.85
CA LYS A 259 1.96 25.37 -27.25
C LYS A 259 0.44 25.29 -27.39
N LEU A 260 -0.23 24.43 -26.61
CA LEU A 260 -1.68 24.31 -26.55
C LEU A 260 -2.35 25.57 -26.03
N LEU A 261 -1.80 26.21 -25.02
CA LEU A 261 -2.27 27.49 -24.50
C LEU A 261 -2.04 28.62 -25.49
N ARG A 262 -1.00 28.57 -26.32
CA ARG A 262 -0.83 29.53 -27.41
C ARG A 262 -1.90 29.37 -28.51
N MET A 263 -2.21 28.12 -28.88
CA MET A 263 -3.33 27.83 -29.82
C MET A 263 -4.67 28.21 -29.18
N ALA A 264 -4.85 27.95 -27.90
CA ALA A 264 -6.04 28.33 -27.15
C ALA A 264 -6.16 29.85 -26.91
N LYS A 265 -5.03 30.61 -26.96
CA LYS A 265 -5.05 32.09 -26.88
C LYS A 265 -5.73 32.76 -28.08
N GLU A 266 -5.81 32.04 -29.20
CA GLU A 266 -6.54 32.49 -30.39
C GLU A 266 -8.06 32.34 -30.25
N ILE A 267 -8.52 31.59 -29.25
CA ILE A 267 -9.95 31.45 -28.94
C ILE A 267 -10.37 32.60 -27.99
N PRO A 268 -11.21 33.53 -28.41
CA PRO A 268 -11.65 34.62 -27.55
C PRO A 268 -12.37 34.04 -26.31
N HIS A 269 -12.07 34.60 -25.15
CA HIS A 269 -12.64 34.23 -23.84
C HIS A 269 -12.27 32.83 -23.29
N ILE A 270 -11.25 32.11 -23.82
CA ILE A 270 -10.87 30.80 -23.31
C ILE A 270 -10.47 30.81 -21.83
N LYS A 271 -9.79 31.87 -21.36
CA LYS A 271 -9.37 32.00 -19.97
C LYS A 271 -10.53 32.10 -18.99
N PRO A 272 -11.52 33.01 -19.20
CA PRO A 272 -12.68 33.06 -18.31
C PRO A 272 -13.56 31.82 -18.41
N ILE A 273 -13.69 31.17 -19.58
CA ILE A 273 -14.40 29.90 -19.72
C ILE A 273 -13.70 28.80 -18.90
N PHE A 274 -12.36 28.71 -19.01
CA PHE A 274 -11.61 27.71 -18.25
C PHE A 274 -11.63 27.97 -16.74
N ALA A 275 -11.48 29.22 -16.32
CA ALA A 275 -11.60 29.61 -14.90
C ALA A 275 -13.01 29.36 -14.36
N GLY A 276 -14.04 29.67 -15.16
CA GLY A 276 -15.43 29.41 -14.82
C GLY A 276 -15.73 27.91 -14.69
N SER A 277 -15.28 27.10 -15.67
CA SER A 277 -15.45 25.64 -15.60
C SER A 277 -14.68 25.00 -14.43
N ALA A 278 -13.48 25.45 -14.14
CA ALA A 278 -12.72 25.03 -12.98
C ALA A 278 -13.40 25.42 -11.66
N GLY A 279 -13.97 26.64 -11.60
CA GLY A 279 -14.76 27.11 -10.46
C GLY A 279 -16.01 26.27 -10.24
N VAL A 280 -16.76 25.97 -11.30
CA VAL A 280 -17.96 25.11 -11.23
C VAL A 280 -17.59 23.69 -10.80
N LEU A 281 -16.54 23.09 -11.37
CA LEU A 281 -16.08 21.77 -10.97
C LEU A 281 -15.60 21.77 -9.51
N GLY A 282 -14.87 22.80 -9.09
CA GLY A 282 -14.44 22.96 -7.71
C GLY A 282 -15.64 23.07 -6.74
N LEU A 283 -16.67 23.83 -7.12
CA LEU A 283 -17.90 23.93 -6.34
C LEU A 283 -18.66 22.60 -6.27
N ILE A 284 -18.81 21.90 -7.39
CA ILE A 284 -19.42 20.57 -7.43
C ILE A 284 -18.65 19.61 -6.53
N THR A 285 -17.32 19.59 -6.62
CA THR A 285 -16.46 18.75 -5.79
C THR A 285 -16.63 19.07 -4.30
N LEU A 286 -16.67 20.36 -3.95
CA LEU A 286 -16.91 20.79 -2.58
C LEU A 286 -18.28 20.34 -2.07
N VAL A 287 -19.33 20.53 -2.88
CA VAL A 287 -20.70 20.09 -2.55
C VAL A 287 -20.74 18.58 -2.36
N VAL A 288 -20.12 17.80 -3.25
CA VAL A 288 -20.03 16.34 -3.12
C VAL A 288 -19.28 15.94 -1.84
N ILE A 289 -18.17 16.60 -1.51
CA ILE A 289 -17.41 16.32 -0.27
C ILE A 289 -18.28 16.61 0.98
N LEU A 290 -19.05 17.70 0.97
CA LEU A 290 -19.88 18.09 2.11
C LEU A 290 -21.12 17.21 2.29
N ILE A 291 -21.71 16.72 1.19
CA ILE A 291 -22.96 15.93 1.21
C ILE A 291 -22.64 14.42 1.24
N ALA A 292 -21.50 13.99 0.70
CA ALA A 292 -21.13 12.58 0.69
C ALA A 292 -21.05 12.03 2.11
N PRO A 293 -21.66 10.87 2.39
CA PRO A 293 -21.57 10.24 3.69
C PRO A 293 -20.09 10.02 4.04
N GLN A 294 -19.71 10.36 5.26
CA GLN A 294 -18.31 10.19 5.73
C GLN A 294 -17.90 8.73 5.75
N VAL A 295 -18.85 7.84 5.92
CA VAL A 295 -18.67 6.40 5.98
C VAL A 295 -19.56 5.80 4.88
N GLY A 296 -19.01 4.88 4.09
CA GLY A 296 -19.76 4.16 3.06
C GLY A 296 -20.83 3.26 3.68
N ALA A 297 -21.87 2.91 2.91
CA ALA A 297 -22.92 2.02 3.40
C ALA A 297 -22.37 0.71 3.96
N PHE A 298 -21.35 0.16 3.31
CA PHE A 298 -20.64 -1.06 3.75
C PHE A 298 -19.91 -0.85 5.09
N GLU A 299 -19.18 0.26 5.25
CA GLU A 299 -18.48 0.60 6.50
C GLU A 299 -19.47 0.83 7.64
N THR A 300 -20.59 1.51 7.34
CA THR A 300 -21.66 1.74 8.32
C THR A 300 -22.24 0.40 8.80
N ASP A 301 -22.51 -0.52 7.88
CA ASP A 301 -23.04 -1.85 8.18
C ASP A 301 -22.05 -2.64 9.08
N LEU A 302 -20.76 -2.64 8.73
CA LEU A 302 -19.71 -3.25 9.56
C LEU A 302 -19.61 -2.63 10.96
N MET A 303 -19.67 -1.29 11.07
CA MET A 303 -19.62 -0.59 12.35
C MET A 303 -20.85 -0.91 13.21
N VAL A 304 -22.05 -0.85 12.63
CA VAL A 304 -23.30 -1.17 13.33
C VAL A 304 -23.32 -2.63 13.79
N ASN A 305 -22.91 -3.56 12.92
CA ASN A 305 -22.84 -4.97 13.28
C ASN A 305 -21.75 -5.23 14.33
N GLY A 306 -20.62 -4.56 14.25
CA GLY A 306 -19.58 -4.63 15.29
C GLY A 306 -20.07 -4.14 16.66
N LEU A 307 -20.78 -3.02 16.71
CA LEU A 307 -21.35 -2.50 17.95
C LEU A 307 -22.44 -3.42 18.54
N LYS A 308 -23.36 -3.91 17.70
CA LYS A 308 -24.40 -4.87 18.11
C LYS A 308 -23.76 -6.16 18.64
N GLN A 309 -22.74 -6.66 17.97
CA GLN A 309 -22.01 -7.85 18.35
C GLN A 309 -21.29 -7.64 19.70
N ALA A 310 -20.57 -6.54 19.87
CA ALA A 310 -19.86 -6.22 21.10
C ALA A 310 -20.83 -6.21 22.30
N GLN A 311 -21.99 -5.57 22.16
CA GLN A 311 -23.03 -5.55 23.20
C GLN A 311 -23.58 -6.95 23.49
N THR A 312 -23.80 -7.75 22.45
CA THR A 312 -24.32 -9.12 22.62
C THR A 312 -23.27 -10.02 23.27
N ASN A 313 -22.00 -9.91 22.85
CA ASN A 313 -20.92 -10.77 23.36
C ASN A 313 -20.64 -10.55 24.84
N ILE A 314 -20.75 -9.33 25.36
CA ILE A 314 -20.60 -9.07 26.81
C ILE A 314 -21.61 -9.91 27.62
N THR A 315 -22.87 -9.93 27.24
CA THR A 315 -23.92 -10.69 27.93
C THR A 315 -23.73 -12.19 27.73
N ARG A 316 -23.43 -12.64 26.52
CA ARG A 316 -23.28 -14.07 26.22
C ARG A 316 -22.05 -14.69 26.84
N THR A 317 -20.91 -14.01 26.83
CA THR A 317 -19.69 -14.50 27.47
C THR A 317 -19.95 -14.79 28.96
N LYS A 318 -20.69 -13.92 29.63
CA LYS A 318 -21.09 -14.14 31.03
C LYS A 318 -22.02 -15.36 31.15
N THR A 319 -23.06 -15.44 30.31
CA THR A 319 -24.00 -16.57 30.36
C THR A 319 -23.29 -17.90 30.08
N MET A 320 -22.36 -17.94 29.13
CA MET A 320 -21.60 -19.16 28.86
C MET A 320 -20.66 -19.55 29.99
N ALA A 321 -20.01 -18.59 30.62
CA ALA A 321 -19.19 -18.87 31.81
C ALA A 321 -20.01 -19.46 32.95
N ASP A 322 -21.19 -18.89 33.22
CA ASP A 322 -22.13 -19.38 34.24
C ASP A 322 -22.62 -20.81 33.90
N GLN A 323 -22.92 -21.09 32.63
CA GLN A 323 -23.29 -22.43 32.14
C GLN A 323 -22.14 -23.43 32.27
N ALA A 324 -20.92 -23.03 31.94
CA ALA A 324 -19.74 -23.88 32.06
C ALA A 324 -19.48 -24.25 33.53
N GLU A 325 -19.63 -23.31 34.45
CA GLU A 325 -19.52 -23.61 35.90
C GLU A 325 -20.58 -24.62 36.41
N ALA A 326 -21.77 -24.55 35.83
CA ALA A 326 -22.84 -25.48 36.18
C ALA A 326 -22.70 -26.85 35.50
N SER A 327 -21.83 -27.00 34.51
CA SER A 327 -21.65 -28.26 33.80
C SER A 327 -20.65 -29.18 34.49
N ARG A 328 -20.86 -30.52 34.32
CA ARG A 328 -19.99 -31.57 34.92
C ARG A 328 -18.54 -31.48 34.38
N TYR A 329 -18.33 -30.92 33.20
CA TYR A 329 -17.05 -30.86 32.51
C TYR A 329 -16.45 -29.46 32.39
N ASN A 330 -17.05 -28.46 33.03
CA ASN A 330 -16.69 -27.05 32.93
C ASN A 330 -16.71 -26.51 31.45
N ILE A 331 -17.55 -27.06 30.59
CA ILE A 331 -17.74 -26.66 29.20
C ILE A 331 -19.20 -26.31 28.99
N ALA A 332 -19.47 -25.13 28.45
CA ALA A 332 -20.82 -24.72 28.08
C ALA A 332 -21.27 -25.45 26.82
N GLU A 333 -22.51 -25.91 26.77
CA GLU A 333 -23.12 -26.36 25.50
C GLU A 333 -23.35 -25.15 24.59
N GLY A 334 -23.21 -25.33 23.30
CA GLY A 334 -23.45 -24.29 22.30
C GLY A 334 -22.38 -24.19 21.25
N VAL A 335 -22.43 -23.11 20.46
CA VAL A 335 -21.56 -22.84 19.32
C VAL A 335 -20.92 -21.48 19.48
N SER A 336 -19.61 -21.38 19.28
CA SER A 336 -18.89 -20.13 19.08
C SER A 336 -18.42 -20.06 17.63
N ILE A 337 -18.68 -18.93 16.97
CA ILE A 337 -18.23 -18.65 15.60
C ILE A 337 -17.26 -17.50 15.66
N ILE A 338 -15.99 -17.78 15.44
CA ILE A 338 -14.91 -16.79 15.41
C ILE A 338 -14.50 -16.60 13.95
N GLY A 339 -14.66 -15.39 13.44
CA GLY A 339 -14.37 -15.12 12.04
C GLY A 339 -13.90 -13.70 11.75
N ASP A 340 -13.75 -13.41 10.48
CA ASP A 340 -13.31 -12.13 9.93
C ASP A 340 -14.48 -11.19 9.59
N SER A 341 -14.26 -10.24 8.68
CA SER A 341 -15.27 -9.28 8.22
C SER A 341 -16.46 -9.94 7.52
N VAL A 342 -16.27 -11.10 6.90
CA VAL A 342 -17.37 -11.86 6.26
C VAL A 342 -18.31 -12.39 7.32
N THR A 343 -17.78 -12.97 8.38
CA THR A 343 -18.56 -13.43 9.55
C THR A 343 -19.27 -12.25 10.24
N LEU A 344 -18.57 -11.13 10.41
CA LEU A 344 -19.16 -9.93 11.02
C LEU A 344 -20.37 -9.44 10.20
N ARG A 345 -20.24 -9.39 8.89
CA ARG A 345 -21.32 -8.98 8.00
C ARG A 345 -22.49 -9.97 7.98
N ALA A 346 -22.21 -11.25 8.04
CA ALA A 346 -23.22 -12.30 8.07
C ALA A 346 -23.87 -12.48 9.48
N SER A 347 -23.44 -11.74 10.49
CA SER A 347 -23.82 -11.98 11.89
C SER A 347 -25.32 -11.96 12.16
N ASP A 348 -26.07 -11.06 11.51
CA ASP A 348 -27.53 -11.00 11.69
C ASP A 348 -28.23 -12.24 11.09
N GLY A 349 -27.85 -12.67 9.88
CA GLY A 349 -28.38 -13.89 9.27
C GLY A 349 -27.94 -15.16 10.02
N LEU A 350 -26.72 -15.20 10.55
CA LEU A 350 -26.27 -16.30 11.40
C LEU A 350 -27.08 -16.38 12.70
N LYS A 351 -27.46 -15.25 13.31
CA LYS A 351 -28.31 -15.20 14.51
C LYS A 351 -29.74 -15.64 14.26
N GLU A 352 -30.28 -15.45 13.05
CA GLU A 352 -31.59 -15.98 12.69
C GLU A 352 -31.62 -17.51 12.68
N ILE A 353 -30.52 -18.14 12.22
CA ILE A 353 -30.40 -19.61 12.11
C ILE A 353 -29.91 -20.22 13.41
N LEU A 354 -28.97 -19.58 14.08
CA LEU A 354 -28.33 -20.02 15.31
C LEU A 354 -28.47 -18.95 16.39
N PRO A 355 -29.67 -18.74 16.95
CA PRO A 355 -29.94 -17.64 17.89
C PRO A 355 -29.11 -17.71 19.16
N ASP A 356 -28.64 -18.91 19.54
CA ASP A 356 -27.83 -19.16 20.73
C ASP A 356 -26.32 -19.22 20.45
N ALA A 357 -25.85 -19.01 19.23
CA ALA A 357 -24.43 -18.98 18.95
C ALA A 357 -23.77 -17.70 19.46
N GLN A 358 -22.56 -17.85 19.98
CA GLN A 358 -21.66 -16.74 20.26
C GLN A 358 -20.93 -16.40 18.94
N ILE A 359 -21.26 -15.27 18.33
CA ILE A 359 -20.67 -14.85 17.06
C ILE A 359 -19.69 -13.72 17.32
N ASP A 360 -18.44 -13.90 16.91
CA ASP A 360 -17.38 -12.92 17.04
C ASP A 360 -16.63 -12.75 15.70
N GLY A 361 -17.11 -11.82 14.89
CA GLY A 361 -16.50 -11.40 13.65
C GLY A 361 -15.75 -10.08 13.84
N GLN A 362 -14.61 -9.92 13.20
CA GLN A 362 -13.81 -8.70 13.25
C GLN A 362 -13.17 -8.42 11.89
N VAL A 363 -13.18 -7.15 11.47
CA VAL A 363 -12.53 -6.73 10.22
C VAL A 363 -11.04 -7.06 10.26
N SER A 364 -10.55 -7.65 9.18
CA SER A 364 -9.15 -8.03 8.98
C SER A 364 -8.57 -9.03 10.00
N ARG A 365 -9.42 -9.76 10.74
CA ARG A 365 -8.94 -10.81 11.65
C ARG A 365 -8.26 -11.92 10.84
N ASN A 366 -7.03 -12.28 11.22
CA ASN A 366 -6.32 -13.44 10.71
C ASN A 366 -6.47 -14.66 11.63
N THR A 367 -6.00 -15.83 11.18
CA THR A 367 -6.13 -17.09 11.93
C THR A 367 -5.37 -17.09 13.26
N LYS A 368 -4.23 -16.39 13.34
CA LYS A 368 -3.48 -16.21 14.59
C LYS A 368 -4.30 -15.46 15.65
N GLN A 369 -4.93 -14.36 15.24
CA GLN A 369 -5.81 -13.59 16.15
C GLN A 369 -7.05 -14.37 16.57
N ALA A 370 -7.60 -15.23 15.67
CA ALA A 370 -8.68 -16.14 16.04
C ALA A 370 -8.24 -17.16 17.09
N ASN A 371 -7.03 -17.70 16.99
CA ASN A 371 -6.43 -18.58 18.01
C ASN A 371 -6.29 -17.87 19.37
N GLU A 372 -5.78 -16.64 19.38
CA GLU A 372 -5.64 -15.84 20.62
C GLU A 372 -6.99 -15.60 21.29
N LEU A 373 -8.04 -15.31 20.50
CA LEU A 373 -9.39 -15.10 21.01
C LEU A 373 -10.02 -16.41 21.54
N MET A 374 -9.84 -17.52 20.83
CA MET A 374 -10.27 -18.84 21.29
C MET A 374 -9.66 -19.20 22.65
N LEU A 375 -8.36 -18.97 22.82
CA LEU A 375 -7.66 -19.18 24.08
C LEU A 375 -8.19 -18.27 25.20
N ASN A 376 -8.47 -17.00 24.89
CA ASN A 376 -9.06 -16.06 25.84
C ASN A 376 -10.43 -16.52 26.32
N TYR A 377 -11.31 -16.95 25.39
CA TYR A 377 -12.60 -17.52 25.77
C TYR A 377 -12.46 -18.79 26.63
N SER A 378 -11.51 -19.65 26.28
CA SER A 378 -11.23 -20.85 27.08
C SER A 378 -10.77 -20.51 28.50
N GLN A 379 -9.84 -19.57 28.68
CA GLN A 379 -9.34 -19.13 29.98
C GLN A 379 -10.46 -18.53 30.84
N ASN A 380 -11.41 -17.85 30.24
CA ASN A 380 -12.57 -17.28 30.91
C ASN A 380 -13.75 -18.26 31.06
N LYS A 381 -13.56 -19.55 30.71
CA LYS A 381 -14.61 -20.60 30.75
C LYS A 381 -15.81 -20.26 29.83
N ALA A 382 -15.65 -19.40 28.88
CA ALA A 382 -16.69 -18.90 27.98
C ALA A 382 -16.62 -19.53 26.58
N LEU A 383 -15.75 -20.53 26.36
CA LEU A 383 -15.67 -21.27 25.11
C LEU A 383 -16.70 -22.41 25.13
N PRO A 384 -17.69 -22.43 24.22
CA PRO A 384 -18.65 -23.51 24.15
C PRO A 384 -18.07 -24.74 23.48
N LYS A 385 -18.82 -25.86 23.53
CA LYS A 385 -18.40 -27.18 23.04
C LYS A 385 -18.01 -27.19 21.56
N ILE A 386 -18.73 -26.45 20.73
CA ILE A 386 -18.47 -26.38 19.29
C ILE A 386 -17.84 -25.02 18.98
N VAL A 387 -16.65 -25.06 18.38
CA VAL A 387 -15.88 -23.86 17.98
C VAL A 387 -15.78 -23.86 16.46
N VAL A 388 -16.36 -22.85 15.82
CA VAL A 388 -16.30 -22.64 14.38
C VAL A 388 -15.29 -21.54 14.10
N ILE A 389 -14.30 -21.83 13.25
CA ILE A 389 -13.30 -20.87 12.81
C ILE A 389 -13.53 -20.56 11.34
N ALA A 390 -13.83 -19.30 11.05
CA ALA A 390 -14.11 -18.78 9.71
C ALA A 390 -13.15 -17.63 9.38
N THR A 391 -11.86 -17.93 9.32
CA THR A 391 -10.77 -17.02 8.96
C THR A 391 -9.87 -17.65 7.90
N GLY A 392 -8.99 -16.85 7.25
CA GLY A 392 -8.00 -17.37 6.29
C GLY A 392 -7.82 -16.48 5.07
N VAL A 393 -8.78 -15.59 4.78
CA VAL A 393 -8.66 -14.61 3.70
C VAL A 393 -7.59 -13.56 4.02
N ASN A 394 -7.47 -13.20 5.31
CA ASN A 394 -6.47 -12.25 5.77
C ASN A 394 -5.20 -12.99 6.19
N ASN A 395 -4.06 -12.66 5.53
CA ASN A 395 -2.75 -13.27 5.74
C ASN A 395 -2.66 -14.77 5.30
N PRO A 396 -2.97 -15.08 4.04
CA PRO A 396 -3.02 -16.46 3.54
C PRO A 396 -1.67 -17.17 3.59
N GLU A 397 -0.54 -16.45 3.54
CA GLU A 397 0.81 -17.02 3.49
C GLU A 397 1.23 -17.74 4.77
N ASN A 398 0.76 -17.26 5.92
CA ASN A 398 1.01 -17.91 7.21
C ASN A 398 -0.14 -18.81 7.63
N TYR A 399 -1.18 -18.96 6.80
CA TYR A 399 -2.41 -19.65 7.15
C TYR A 399 -2.17 -21.07 7.65
N LYS A 400 -1.29 -21.82 6.98
CA LYS A 400 -0.97 -23.18 7.40
C LYS A 400 -0.39 -23.22 8.82
N ALA A 401 0.63 -22.43 9.09
CA ALA A 401 1.28 -22.40 10.40
C ALA A 401 0.34 -21.92 11.51
N ASP A 402 -0.47 -20.90 11.22
CA ASP A 402 -1.46 -20.36 12.14
C ASP A 402 -2.59 -21.35 12.40
N LEU A 403 -3.00 -22.12 11.39
CA LEU A 403 -4.01 -23.17 11.51
C LEU A 403 -3.48 -24.37 12.34
N ASP A 404 -2.26 -24.83 12.06
CA ASP A 404 -1.60 -25.89 12.83
C ASP A 404 -1.51 -25.50 14.32
N LEU A 405 -1.16 -24.25 14.60
CA LEU A 405 -1.10 -23.71 15.95
C LEU A 405 -2.49 -23.67 16.61
N LEU A 406 -3.51 -23.23 15.89
CA LEU A 406 -4.89 -23.15 16.37
C LEU A 406 -5.42 -24.54 16.73
N VAL A 407 -5.23 -25.53 15.86
CA VAL A 407 -5.66 -26.91 16.08
C VAL A 407 -4.92 -27.50 17.29
N THR A 408 -3.63 -27.25 17.42
CA THR A 408 -2.83 -27.72 18.56
C THR A 408 -3.29 -27.10 19.88
N ASN A 409 -3.71 -25.84 19.85
CA ASN A 409 -4.14 -25.08 21.01
C ASN A 409 -5.61 -25.31 21.38
N LEU A 410 -6.37 -26.04 20.57
CA LEU A 410 -7.79 -26.32 20.90
C LEU A 410 -7.88 -27.06 22.24
N PRO A 411 -8.62 -26.53 23.23
CA PRO A 411 -8.72 -27.16 24.53
C PRO A 411 -9.47 -28.51 24.43
N LYS A 412 -9.09 -29.45 25.28
CA LYS A 412 -9.71 -30.79 25.33
C LYS A 412 -11.21 -30.70 25.65
N GLY A 413 -11.99 -31.48 24.93
CA GLY A 413 -13.44 -31.55 25.10
C GLY A 413 -14.24 -30.62 24.18
N HIS A 414 -13.57 -29.83 23.35
CA HIS A 414 -14.18 -29.01 22.33
C HIS A 414 -14.12 -29.67 20.96
N GLN A 415 -15.10 -29.36 20.11
CA GLN A 415 -15.15 -29.79 18.71
C GLN A 415 -14.82 -28.58 17.82
N LEU A 416 -13.91 -28.75 16.89
CA LEU A 416 -13.51 -27.73 15.94
C LEU A 416 -14.22 -27.92 14.60
N VAL A 417 -14.80 -26.85 14.08
CA VAL A 417 -15.33 -26.76 12.72
C VAL A 417 -14.52 -25.69 11.97
N LEU A 418 -13.88 -26.07 10.89
CA LEU A 418 -13.14 -25.17 10.04
C LEU A 418 -13.96 -24.80 8.81
N VAL A 419 -14.12 -23.52 8.54
CA VAL A 419 -14.74 -23.01 7.32
C VAL A 419 -13.65 -22.63 6.35
N THR A 420 -13.61 -23.28 5.18
CA THR A 420 -12.66 -22.95 4.12
C THR A 420 -12.89 -21.52 3.64
N PRO A 421 -11.90 -20.63 3.69
CA PRO A 421 -12.04 -19.28 3.17
C PRO A 421 -12.24 -19.33 1.65
N TYR A 422 -13.12 -18.48 1.13
CA TYR A 422 -13.35 -18.35 -0.30
C TYR A 422 -12.95 -16.96 -0.77
N GLU A 423 -11.89 -16.90 -1.56
CA GLU A 423 -11.40 -15.67 -2.19
C GLU A 423 -10.56 -16.01 -3.43
N GLY A 424 -11.22 -16.30 -4.56
CA GLY A 424 -10.52 -16.56 -5.82
C GLY A 424 -9.31 -17.51 -5.67
N ASP A 425 -8.12 -16.99 -5.94
CA ASP A 425 -6.87 -17.77 -5.89
C ASP A 425 -6.50 -18.22 -4.47
N THR A 426 -6.88 -17.47 -3.44
CA THR A 426 -6.57 -17.79 -2.03
C THR A 426 -7.26 -19.07 -1.57
N THR A 427 -8.43 -19.39 -2.12
CA THR A 427 -9.13 -20.64 -1.83
C THR A 427 -8.28 -21.86 -2.24
N GLN A 428 -7.58 -21.79 -3.36
CA GLN A 428 -6.70 -22.86 -3.84
C GLN A 428 -5.48 -23.06 -2.92
N GLU A 429 -5.00 -21.98 -2.30
CA GLU A 429 -3.86 -22.02 -1.37
C GLU A 429 -4.27 -22.56 0.01
N THR A 430 -5.48 -22.26 0.49
CA THR A 430 -5.91 -22.55 1.87
C THR A 430 -6.71 -23.84 2.01
N GLN A 431 -7.48 -24.23 1.01
CA GLN A 431 -8.33 -25.42 1.04
C GLN A 431 -7.58 -26.71 1.42
N PRO A 432 -6.40 -27.03 0.85
CA PRO A 432 -5.69 -28.26 1.19
C PRO A 432 -5.32 -28.35 2.67
N TYR A 433 -5.08 -27.21 3.33
CA TYR A 433 -4.74 -27.17 4.76
C TYR A 433 -5.98 -27.41 5.63
N VAL A 434 -7.14 -26.91 5.23
CA VAL A 434 -8.42 -27.20 5.93
C VAL A 434 -8.78 -28.67 5.77
N GLU A 435 -8.67 -29.22 4.57
CA GLU A 435 -8.96 -30.63 4.27
C GLU A 435 -8.04 -31.59 5.02
N GLN A 436 -6.81 -31.21 5.32
CA GLN A 436 -5.88 -31.98 6.13
C GLN A 436 -6.48 -32.33 7.51
N TYR A 437 -7.32 -31.47 8.07
CA TYR A 437 -7.95 -31.66 9.38
C TYR A 437 -9.38 -32.20 9.31
N ALA A 438 -9.94 -32.44 8.10
CA ALA A 438 -11.31 -32.92 7.95
C ALA A 438 -11.57 -34.31 8.54
N ASN A 439 -10.51 -35.06 8.86
CA ASN A 439 -10.57 -36.42 9.43
C ASN A 439 -10.04 -36.50 10.89
N TYR A 440 -9.86 -35.38 11.54
CA TYR A 440 -9.50 -35.31 12.95
C TYR A 440 -10.78 -35.25 13.78
#